data_d04383c2280932a9e0c98646ae24ff4e
#
_entry.id   d04383c2280932a9e0c98646ae24ff4e
#
_cell.length_a   1.000
_cell.length_b   1.000
_cell.length_c   1.000
_cell.angle_alpha   90.00
_cell.angle_beta   90.00
_cell.angle_gamma   90.00
#
_symmetry.space_group_name_H-M   'P 1'
#
loop_
_entity.id
_entity.type
_entity.pdbx_description
1 polymer ?
#
loop_
_entity_poly.entity_id
_entity_poly.type
_entity_poly.pdbx_seq_one_letter_code
_entity_poly.pdbx_strand_id
1 'polypeptide(L)'
;MAGYTRQSSYTDGDIINAADSNDEFDQILAAFNNSSGHKHDGTTAEGPVIGLIGDAGSTTPKNKVVVDNANDQIEVSIDVSGTSTEQFVIKDGVIEPTTDNDID
;
A
#
# COMPACT_ATOMS: atom_id res chain seq x y z
N MET A 1 13.63 -11.53 -2.04
CA MET A 1 12.53 -10.77 -1.52
C MET A 1 12.24 -11.11 -0.06
N ALA A 2 12.12 -10.11 0.77
CA ALA A 2 12.12 -10.32 2.22
C ALA A 2 10.84 -9.82 2.88
N GLY A 3 9.76 -10.56 2.73
CA GLY A 3 8.65 -10.42 3.65
C GLY A 3 9.12 -10.79 5.06
N TYR A 4 8.29 -10.55 6.05
CA TYR A 4 8.62 -10.95 7.41
C TYR A 4 8.17 -12.38 7.66
N THR A 5 9.08 -13.22 8.13
CA THR A 5 8.77 -14.57 8.61
C THR A 5 9.24 -14.70 10.04
N ARG A 6 8.32 -15.02 10.94
CA ARG A 6 8.63 -15.18 12.35
C ARG A 6 9.59 -16.34 12.56
N GLN A 7 10.66 -16.11 13.33
CA GLN A 7 11.69 -17.11 13.58
C GLN A 7 11.47 -17.91 14.85
N SER A 8 10.85 -17.31 15.86
CA SER A 8 10.67 -17.94 17.16
C SER A 8 9.29 -17.69 17.73
N SER A 9 8.81 -18.64 18.54
CA SER A 9 7.54 -18.52 19.26
C SER A 9 7.78 -18.92 20.70
N TYR A 10 7.30 -18.11 21.63
CA TYR A 10 7.58 -18.30 23.06
C TYR A 10 6.31 -18.52 23.85
N THR A 11 6.44 -19.27 24.96
CA THR A 11 5.38 -19.43 25.97
C THR A 11 5.94 -19.04 27.33
N ASP A 12 5.04 -18.80 28.29
CA ASP A 12 5.44 -18.42 29.65
C ASP A 12 6.39 -19.48 30.23
N GLY A 13 7.49 -19.01 30.82
CA GLY A 13 8.50 -19.86 31.40
C GLY A 13 9.63 -20.28 30.47
N ASP A 14 9.54 -19.96 29.17
CA ASP A 14 10.61 -20.24 28.23
C ASP A 14 11.85 -19.40 28.51
N ILE A 15 13.02 -19.98 28.26
CA ILE A 15 14.29 -19.27 28.28
C ILE A 15 14.48 -18.69 26.88
N ILE A 16 14.66 -17.37 26.79
CA ILE A 16 14.91 -16.67 25.52
C ILE A 16 16.41 -16.40 25.42
N ASN A 17 17.06 -16.99 24.43
CA ASN A 17 18.48 -16.75 24.16
C ASN A 17 18.65 -15.48 23.31
N ALA A 18 19.81 -14.85 23.40
CA ALA A 18 20.10 -13.66 22.60
C ALA A 18 19.94 -13.91 21.10
N ALA A 19 20.34 -15.08 20.63
CA ALA A 19 20.21 -15.46 19.22
C ALA A 19 18.74 -15.44 18.75
N ASP A 20 17.80 -15.87 19.60
CA ASP A 20 16.37 -15.92 19.26
C ASP A 20 15.84 -14.51 18.98
N SER A 21 16.17 -13.54 19.85
CA SER A 21 15.76 -12.14 19.66
C SER A 21 16.47 -11.49 18.46
N ASN A 22 17.76 -11.75 18.31
CA ASN A 22 18.54 -11.19 17.19
C ASN A 22 18.00 -11.69 15.85
N ASP A 23 17.64 -12.98 15.76
CA ASP A 23 17.08 -13.53 14.53
C ASP A 23 15.75 -12.85 14.16
N GLU A 24 14.89 -12.58 15.16
CA GLU A 24 13.64 -11.84 14.90
C GLU A 24 13.92 -10.42 14.42
N PHE A 25 14.83 -9.70 15.06
CA PHE A 25 15.19 -8.34 14.66
C PHE A 25 15.82 -8.32 13.27
N ASP A 26 16.65 -9.29 12.94
CA ASP A 26 17.27 -9.39 11.62
C ASP A 26 16.21 -9.60 10.53
N GLN A 27 15.16 -10.39 10.80
CA GLN A 27 14.06 -10.56 9.87
C GLN A 27 13.27 -9.27 9.66
N ILE A 28 13.02 -8.52 10.73
CA ILE A 28 12.35 -7.22 10.64
C ILE A 28 13.20 -6.24 9.82
N LEU A 29 14.50 -6.17 10.11
CA LEU A 29 15.40 -5.29 9.38
C LEU A 29 15.44 -5.64 7.89
N ALA A 30 15.52 -6.92 7.57
CA ALA A 30 15.52 -7.39 6.18
C ALA A 30 14.21 -7.03 5.47
N ALA A 31 13.06 -7.11 6.16
CA ALA A 31 11.76 -6.78 5.60
C ALA A 31 11.62 -5.31 5.21
N PHE A 32 12.41 -4.42 5.82
CA PHE A 32 12.39 -2.99 5.52
C PHE A 32 13.58 -2.53 4.67
N ASN A 33 14.31 -3.46 4.07
CA ASN A 33 15.41 -3.13 3.17
C ASN A 33 14.84 -2.47 1.90
N ASN A 34 15.47 -1.38 1.46
CA ASN A 34 14.94 -0.58 0.34
C ASN A 34 15.09 -1.23 -1.03
N SER A 35 15.86 -2.31 -1.16
CA SER A 35 16.04 -2.99 -2.46
C SER A 35 15.51 -4.42 -2.47
N SER A 36 15.52 -5.10 -1.33
CA SER A 36 15.12 -6.51 -1.24
C SER A 36 14.07 -6.77 -0.14
N GLY A 37 13.48 -5.71 0.42
CA GLY A 37 12.51 -5.82 1.50
C GLY A 37 11.13 -6.30 1.04
N HIS A 38 10.15 -6.19 1.93
CA HIS A 38 8.78 -6.61 1.63
C HIS A 38 8.19 -5.78 0.48
N LYS A 39 7.24 -6.38 -0.21
CA LYS A 39 6.50 -5.76 -1.30
C LYS A 39 5.03 -5.64 -0.92
N HIS A 40 4.31 -4.77 -1.62
CA HIS A 40 2.86 -4.64 -1.48
C HIS A 40 2.19 -5.32 -2.67
N ASP A 41 2.30 -6.64 -2.73
CA ASP A 41 1.79 -7.44 -3.85
C ASP A 41 0.74 -8.48 -3.43
N GLY A 42 0.36 -8.49 -2.15
CA GLY A 42 -0.65 -9.40 -1.64
C GLY A 42 -0.17 -10.82 -1.37
N THR A 43 1.11 -11.11 -1.57
CA THR A 43 1.67 -12.43 -1.28
C THR A 43 1.81 -12.65 0.22
N THR A 44 1.69 -13.89 0.68
CA THR A 44 1.87 -14.25 2.09
C THR A 44 3.20 -13.71 2.63
N ALA A 45 3.17 -13.10 3.82
CA ALA A 45 4.29 -12.48 4.51
C ALA A 45 4.80 -11.19 3.84
N GLU A 46 4.16 -10.74 2.78
CA GLU A 46 4.40 -9.45 2.17
C GLU A 46 3.29 -8.47 2.57
N GLY A 47 3.35 -7.23 2.11
CA GLY A 47 2.30 -6.25 2.37
C GLY A 47 1.10 -6.43 1.45
N PRO A 48 -0.07 -5.90 1.85
CA PRO A 48 -1.24 -5.94 0.98
C PRO A 48 -1.02 -5.09 -0.27
N VAL A 49 -1.75 -5.41 -1.33
CA VAL A 49 -1.77 -4.59 -2.54
C VAL A 49 -2.27 -3.18 -2.17
N ILE A 50 -1.66 -2.14 -2.73
CA ILE A 50 -2.03 -0.76 -2.46
C ILE A 50 -3.14 -0.37 -3.42
N GLY A 51 -4.34 -0.11 -2.88
CA GLY A 51 -5.50 0.29 -3.67
C GLY A 51 -5.75 1.79 -3.69
N LEU A 52 -5.01 2.56 -2.88
CA LEU A 52 -5.15 4.01 -2.80
C LEU A 52 -3.79 4.65 -2.57
N ILE A 53 -3.45 5.63 -3.39
CA ILE A 53 -2.26 6.47 -3.22
C ILE A 53 -2.78 7.92 -3.12
N GLY A 54 -2.40 8.63 -2.08
CA GLY A 54 -2.93 9.97 -1.84
C GLY A 54 -2.03 10.85 -1.00
N ASP A 55 -2.57 12.00 -0.60
CA ASP A 55 -1.84 12.99 0.20
C ASP A 55 -1.21 12.35 1.43
N ALA A 56 0.08 12.62 1.63
CA ALA A 56 0.83 12.07 2.76
C ALA A 56 0.23 12.55 4.09
N GLY A 57 0.12 11.62 5.04
CA GLY A 57 -0.36 11.94 6.38
C GLY A 57 -1.87 12.10 6.51
N SER A 58 -2.63 11.87 5.45
CA SER A 58 -4.08 12.00 5.49
C SER A 58 -4.75 10.63 5.44
N THR A 59 -5.78 10.43 6.26
CA THR A 59 -6.65 9.25 6.17
C THR A 59 -7.80 9.46 5.17
N THR A 60 -8.02 10.71 4.76
CA THR A 60 -9.03 11.09 3.77
C THR A 60 -8.41 12.02 2.73
N PRO A 61 -7.45 11.52 1.94
CA PRO A 61 -6.73 12.39 1.00
C PRO A 61 -7.67 12.93 -0.07
N LYS A 62 -7.42 14.17 -0.47
CA LYS A 62 -8.19 14.84 -1.53
C LYS A 62 -7.55 14.65 -2.90
N ASN A 63 -6.21 14.68 -2.95
CA ASN A 63 -5.46 14.32 -4.15
C ASN A 63 -5.15 12.84 -4.06
N LYS A 64 -5.62 12.04 -4.99
CA LYS A 64 -5.47 10.58 -4.88
C LYS A 64 -5.66 9.85 -6.20
N VAL A 65 -5.08 8.65 -6.24
CA VAL A 65 -5.35 7.64 -7.27
C VAL A 65 -5.94 6.44 -6.55
N VAL A 66 -7.08 5.95 -7.02
CA VAL A 66 -7.80 4.83 -6.40
C VAL A 66 -8.02 3.74 -7.44
N VAL A 67 -7.75 2.49 -7.05
CA VAL A 67 -8.15 1.33 -7.83
C VAL A 67 -9.54 0.92 -7.33
N ASP A 68 -10.56 1.15 -8.15
CA ASP A 68 -11.95 0.85 -7.83
C ASP A 68 -12.32 -0.49 -8.46
N ASN A 69 -12.16 -1.55 -7.67
CA ASN A 69 -12.43 -2.91 -8.16
C ASN A 69 -13.93 -3.23 -8.25
N ALA A 70 -14.79 -2.44 -7.62
CA ALA A 70 -16.23 -2.63 -7.74
C ALA A 70 -16.75 -2.19 -9.11
N ASN A 71 -16.12 -1.16 -9.68
CA ASN A 71 -16.48 -0.62 -11.00
C ASN A 71 -15.44 -0.92 -12.07
N ASP A 72 -14.40 -1.71 -11.75
CA ASP A 72 -13.32 -2.11 -12.65
C ASP A 72 -12.66 -0.90 -13.34
N GLN A 73 -12.24 0.08 -12.53
CA GLN A 73 -11.65 1.30 -13.04
C GLN A 73 -10.59 1.87 -12.11
N ILE A 74 -9.77 2.77 -12.65
CA ILE A 74 -8.81 3.56 -11.89
C ILE A 74 -9.29 5.00 -11.91
N GLU A 75 -9.37 5.63 -10.72
CA GLU A 75 -9.90 6.98 -10.53
C GLU A 75 -8.78 7.91 -10.12
N VAL A 76 -8.75 9.11 -10.70
CA VAL A 76 -7.79 10.16 -10.33
C VAL A 76 -8.57 11.38 -9.87
N SER A 77 -8.31 11.80 -8.62
CA SER A 77 -8.99 12.94 -8.01
C SER A 77 -7.99 14.01 -7.58
N ILE A 78 -8.41 15.25 -7.62
CA ILE A 78 -7.60 16.41 -7.25
C ILE A 78 -8.40 17.29 -6.30
N ASP A 79 -7.71 17.94 -5.37
CA ASP A 79 -8.31 18.91 -4.45
C ASP A 79 -8.65 20.20 -5.24
N VAL A 80 -9.93 20.45 -5.41
CA VAL A 80 -10.42 21.67 -6.05
C VAL A 80 -11.12 22.48 -4.99
N SER A 81 -10.48 23.55 -4.54
CA SER A 81 -11.00 24.49 -3.53
C SER A 81 -11.50 23.77 -2.26
N GLY A 82 -10.74 22.80 -1.79
CA GLY A 82 -11.04 22.07 -0.56
C GLY A 82 -11.90 20.82 -0.73
N THR A 83 -12.31 20.48 -1.95
CA THR A 83 -13.14 19.32 -2.25
C THR A 83 -12.40 18.37 -3.16
N SER A 84 -12.32 17.08 -2.77
CA SER A 84 -11.77 16.04 -3.64
C SER A 84 -12.67 15.86 -4.85
N THR A 85 -12.18 16.17 -6.02
CA THR A 85 -12.96 16.16 -7.26
C THR A 85 -12.34 15.18 -8.25
N GLU A 86 -13.10 14.19 -8.66
CA GLU A 86 -12.64 13.21 -9.63
C GLU A 86 -12.44 13.89 -10.98
N GLN A 87 -11.25 13.75 -11.54
CA GLN A 87 -10.88 14.42 -12.79
C GLN A 87 -11.12 13.53 -14.01
N PHE A 88 -10.72 12.27 -13.89
CA PHE A 88 -10.94 11.28 -14.95
C PHE A 88 -10.85 9.89 -14.38
N VAL A 89 -11.36 8.93 -15.15
CA VAL A 89 -11.24 7.50 -14.86
C VAL A 89 -10.62 6.76 -16.04
N ILE A 90 -9.94 5.67 -15.75
CA ILE A 90 -9.40 4.75 -16.77
C ILE A 90 -10.23 3.48 -16.69
N LYS A 91 -10.87 3.12 -17.78
CA LYS A 91 -11.69 1.91 -17.93
C LYS A 91 -11.16 1.08 -19.09
N ASP A 92 -11.79 -0.05 -19.35
CA ASP A 92 -11.43 -0.88 -20.49
C ASP A 92 -11.47 -0.07 -21.81
N GLY A 93 -10.28 0.17 -22.38
CA GLY A 93 -10.13 0.85 -23.66
C GLY A 93 -10.40 2.36 -23.65
N VAL A 94 -10.63 2.98 -22.50
CA VAL A 94 -11.06 4.38 -22.44
C VAL A 94 -10.39 5.13 -21.29
N ILE A 95 -9.98 6.36 -21.55
CA ILE A 95 -9.70 7.37 -20.52
C ILE A 95 -10.82 8.37 -20.61
N GLU A 96 -11.63 8.51 -19.57
CA GLU A 96 -12.88 9.26 -19.61
C GLU A 96 -12.85 10.41 -18.60
N PRO A 97 -13.00 11.67 -19.05
CA PRO A 97 -13.11 12.79 -18.11
C PRO A 97 -14.42 12.69 -17.32
N THR A 98 -14.36 13.01 -16.03
CA THR A 98 -15.54 12.92 -15.14
C THR A 98 -16.36 14.21 -15.15
N THR A 99 -15.75 15.30 -15.58
CA THR A 99 -16.42 16.61 -15.71
C THR A 99 -16.70 16.89 -17.17
N ASP A 100 -17.38 18.00 -17.44
CA ASP A 100 -17.68 18.43 -18.81
C ASP A 100 -16.44 18.87 -19.59
N ASN A 101 -15.28 18.89 -18.93
CA ASN A 101 -14.05 19.38 -19.54
C ASN A 101 -13.32 18.28 -20.29
N ASP A 102 -12.69 18.65 -21.39
CA ASP A 102 -11.80 17.76 -22.11
C ASP A 102 -10.51 17.54 -21.29
N ILE A 103 -9.85 16.43 -21.57
CA ILE A 103 -8.50 16.18 -21.04
C ILE A 103 -7.53 16.91 -21.98
N ASP A 104 -6.84 17.91 -21.44
CA ASP A 104 -5.87 18.70 -22.19
C ASP A 104 -4.47 18.12 -22.13
#